data_2b4e6aaf8b57f03e2f1dabf26f2489fd
#
_entry.id   2b4e6aaf8b57f03e2f1dabf26f2489fd
#
_cell.length_a   1.000
_cell.length_b   1.000
_cell.length_c   1.000
_cell.angle_alpha   90.00
_cell.angle_beta   90.00
_cell.angle_gamma   90.00
#
_symmetry.space_group_name_H-M   'P 1'
#
loop_
_entity.id
_entity.type
_entity.pdbx_description
1 polymer ?
#
loop_
_entity_poly.entity_id
_entity_poly.type
_entity_poly.pdbx_seq_one_letter_code
_entity_poly.pdbx_strand_id
1 'polypeptide(L)'
;IRISRKDIYEISRLGDNINSLLESISVKQISKVSSIRELIHEASILFSYSENNVKEIEEKLVERELIASTYLSKLNIMLLHCRISSINNIRFGYIRLKKILREEDKLIEGAIVELVAEGFKNVHTEIMSEINESLIEKEEFIRILKQKSESDVIDKVEEILVELYKRKI
;
A
#
# COMPACT_ATOMS: atom_id res chain seq x y z
N ILE A 1 13.39 5.19 -33.29
CA ILE A 1 12.98 5.91 -32.08
C ILE A 1 14.23 6.23 -31.25
N ARG A 2 14.41 7.48 -30.99
CA ARG A 2 15.58 7.94 -30.22
C ARG A 2 15.21 8.03 -28.75
N ILE A 3 15.81 7.19 -27.91
CA ILE A 3 15.61 7.22 -26.46
C ILE A 3 16.62 8.21 -25.87
N SER A 4 16.14 9.23 -25.14
CA SER A 4 16.98 10.22 -24.49
C SER A 4 17.62 9.66 -23.21
N ARG A 5 18.68 10.33 -22.71
CA ARG A 5 19.27 10.00 -21.42
C ARG A 5 18.28 10.14 -20.27
N LYS A 6 17.40 11.13 -20.38
CA LYS A 6 16.33 11.36 -19.39
C LYS A 6 15.38 10.18 -19.36
N ASP A 7 14.97 9.68 -20.52
CA ASP A 7 14.06 8.52 -20.62
C ASP A 7 14.69 7.27 -20.00
N ILE A 8 15.96 7.02 -20.29
CA ILE A 8 16.69 5.88 -19.71
C ILE A 8 16.73 5.99 -18.19
N TYR A 9 17.02 7.17 -17.67
CA TYR A 9 17.07 7.42 -16.22
C TYR A 9 15.70 7.20 -15.57
N GLU A 10 14.63 7.71 -16.16
CA GLU A 10 13.28 7.57 -15.64
C GLU A 10 12.82 6.10 -15.64
N ILE A 11 13.12 5.36 -16.70
CA ILE A 11 12.80 3.93 -16.79
C ILE A 11 13.55 3.14 -15.72
N SER A 12 14.85 3.39 -15.56
CA SER A 12 15.67 2.74 -14.55
C SER A 12 15.16 3.02 -13.13
N ARG A 13 14.81 4.28 -12.87
CA ARG A 13 14.26 4.71 -11.58
C ARG A 13 12.93 4.04 -11.29
N LEU A 14 12.05 3.92 -12.28
CA LEU A 14 10.78 3.21 -12.14
C LEU A 14 11.02 1.74 -11.78
N GLY A 15 11.92 1.07 -12.48
CA GLY A 15 12.27 -0.33 -12.21
C GLY A 15 12.81 -0.54 -10.80
N ASP A 16 13.70 0.34 -10.35
CA ASP A 16 14.28 0.28 -9.01
C ASP A 16 13.21 0.45 -7.92
N ASN A 17 12.28 1.37 -8.13
CA ASN A 17 11.19 1.61 -7.17
C ASN A 17 10.19 0.46 -7.16
N ILE A 18 9.89 -0.15 -8.31
CA ILE A 18 9.06 -1.35 -8.38
C ILE A 18 9.70 -2.47 -7.57
N ASN A 19 10.99 -2.74 -7.77
CA ASN A 19 11.71 -3.77 -7.03
C ASN A 19 11.70 -3.51 -5.52
N SER A 20 11.91 -2.26 -5.13
CA SER A 20 11.88 -1.85 -3.72
C SER A 20 10.51 -2.10 -3.10
N LEU A 21 9.44 -1.77 -3.82
CA LEU A 21 8.09 -2.02 -3.36
C LEU A 21 7.83 -3.52 -3.21
N LEU A 22 8.19 -4.33 -4.21
CA LEU A 22 7.97 -5.78 -4.17
C LEU A 22 8.68 -6.42 -2.97
N GLU A 23 9.89 -5.97 -2.64
CA GLU A 23 10.64 -6.43 -1.47
C GLU A 23 9.97 -6.01 -0.14
N SER A 24 9.18 -4.95 -0.15
CA SER A 24 8.51 -4.44 1.05
C SER A 24 7.20 -5.14 1.37
N ILE A 25 6.65 -5.91 0.44
CA ILE A 25 5.30 -6.46 0.59
C ILE A 25 5.22 -7.38 1.81
N SER A 26 4.26 -7.08 2.68
CA SER A 26 3.95 -7.87 3.86
C SER A 26 2.45 -8.08 3.96
N VAL A 27 2.05 -9.30 4.29
CA VAL A 27 0.66 -9.65 4.56
C VAL A 27 0.60 -10.19 5.99
N LYS A 28 -0.15 -9.50 6.84
CA LYS A 28 -0.28 -9.87 8.25
C LYS A 28 -1.73 -10.19 8.58
N GLN A 29 -1.95 -11.27 9.32
CA GLN A 29 -3.26 -11.60 9.84
C GLN A 29 -3.35 -11.23 11.32
N ILE A 30 -4.42 -10.53 11.69
CA ILE A 30 -4.70 -10.12 13.06
C ILE A 30 -6.06 -10.71 13.45
N SER A 31 -6.16 -11.22 14.70
CA SER A 31 -7.40 -11.84 15.18
C SER A 31 -8.55 -10.84 15.21
N LYS A 32 -8.34 -9.71 15.85
CA LYS A 32 -9.33 -8.63 15.94
C LYS A 32 -8.68 -7.31 16.34
N VAL A 33 -9.34 -6.22 15.98
CA VAL A 33 -9.07 -4.88 16.51
C VAL A 33 -10.39 -4.28 16.98
N SER A 34 -10.35 -3.35 17.91
CA SER A 34 -11.54 -2.74 18.48
C SER A 34 -11.95 -1.45 17.78
N SER A 35 -11.08 -0.87 16.97
CA SER A 35 -11.32 0.41 16.30
C SER A 35 -10.42 0.59 15.08
N ILE A 36 -10.79 1.54 14.22
CA ILE A 36 -9.92 1.99 13.11
C ILE A 36 -8.59 2.52 13.68
N ARG A 37 -8.63 3.20 14.81
CA ARG A 37 -7.42 3.72 15.45
C ARG A 37 -6.45 2.60 15.83
N GLU A 38 -6.95 1.51 16.37
CA GLU A 38 -6.13 0.34 16.69
C GLU A 38 -5.59 -0.32 15.42
N LEU A 39 -6.39 -0.39 14.37
CA LEU A 39 -5.95 -0.91 13.07
C LEU A 39 -4.78 -0.08 12.51
N ILE A 40 -4.87 1.25 12.63
CA ILE A 40 -3.78 2.15 12.22
C ILE A 40 -2.52 1.89 13.03
N HIS A 41 -2.65 1.66 14.34
CA HIS A 41 -1.51 1.34 15.20
C HIS A 41 -0.83 0.04 14.73
N GLU A 42 -1.60 -1.00 14.44
CA GLU A 42 -1.07 -2.26 13.92
C GLU A 42 -0.37 -2.08 12.56
N ALA A 43 -0.93 -1.25 11.69
CA ALA A 43 -0.31 -0.90 10.41
C ALA A 43 1.05 -0.22 10.61
N SER A 44 1.13 0.66 11.59
CA SER A 44 2.36 1.39 11.92
C SER A 44 3.47 0.44 12.36
N ILE A 45 3.13 -0.57 13.15
CA ILE A 45 4.08 -1.58 13.60
C ILE A 45 4.57 -2.44 12.45
N LEU A 46 3.67 -2.81 11.53
CA LEU A 46 3.98 -3.69 10.39
C LEU A 46 5.12 -3.14 9.53
N PHE A 47 5.20 -1.83 9.36
CA PHE A 47 6.19 -1.19 8.49
C PHE A 47 7.27 -0.42 9.24
N SER A 48 7.35 -0.55 10.55
CA SER A 48 8.35 0.17 11.35
C SER A 48 9.71 -0.51 11.32
N TYR A 49 10.76 0.31 11.47
CA TYR A 49 12.13 -0.14 11.72
C TYR A 49 12.52 0.06 13.18
N SER A 50 11.86 0.98 13.87
CA SER A 50 12.18 1.38 15.23
C SER A 50 10.96 2.01 15.89
N GLU A 51 10.99 2.21 17.20
CA GLU A 51 9.90 2.86 17.93
C GLU A 51 9.59 4.27 17.41
N ASN A 52 10.63 5.03 17.04
CA ASN A 52 10.44 6.37 16.50
C ASN A 52 9.74 6.35 15.14
N ASN A 53 10.05 5.35 14.31
CA ASN A 53 9.42 5.18 13.02
C ASN A 53 7.95 4.78 13.15
N VAL A 54 7.60 3.93 14.13
CA VAL A 54 6.21 3.59 14.44
C VAL A 54 5.41 4.85 14.72
N LYS A 55 5.92 5.72 15.56
CA LYS A 55 5.24 6.95 15.95
C LYS A 55 4.95 7.86 14.75
N GLU A 56 5.92 8.06 13.89
CA GLU A 56 5.74 8.89 12.69
C GLU A 56 4.68 8.30 11.77
N ILE A 57 4.76 7.00 11.48
CA ILE A 57 3.79 6.33 10.61
C ILE A 57 2.39 6.46 11.18
N GLU A 58 2.22 6.18 12.48
CA GLU A 58 0.93 6.26 13.14
C GLU A 58 0.34 7.67 13.07
N GLU A 59 1.13 8.69 13.40
CA GLU A 59 0.69 10.09 13.36
C GLU A 59 0.25 10.49 11.95
N LYS A 60 1.03 10.13 10.93
CA LYS A 60 0.71 10.46 9.54
C LYS A 60 -0.52 9.74 9.02
N LEU A 61 -0.70 8.48 9.36
CA LEU A 61 -1.90 7.74 8.99
C LEU A 61 -3.15 8.30 9.67
N VAL A 62 -3.05 8.66 10.94
CA VAL A 62 -4.15 9.29 11.67
C VAL A 62 -4.51 10.64 11.07
N GLU A 63 -3.53 11.50 10.81
CA GLU A 63 -3.77 12.80 10.17
C GLU A 63 -4.51 12.63 8.84
N ARG A 64 -4.09 11.67 8.02
CA ARG A 64 -4.72 11.42 6.73
C ARG A 64 -6.17 10.99 6.89
N GLU A 65 -6.47 10.10 7.82
CA GLU A 65 -7.82 9.60 8.08
C GLU A 65 -8.75 10.71 8.61
N LEU A 66 -8.21 11.63 9.41
CA LEU A 66 -8.97 12.77 9.93
C LEU A 66 -9.38 13.77 8.86
N ILE A 67 -8.62 13.88 7.76
CA ILE A 67 -8.98 14.76 6.64
C ILE A 67 -10.20 14.22 5.91
N ALA A 68 -10.18 12.93 5.58
CA ALA A 68 -11.29 12.25 4.93
C ALA A 68 -11.12 10.74 5.10
N SER A 69 -12.21 10.05 5.36
CA SER A 69 -12.18 8.60 5.52
C SER A 69 -11.60 7.91 4.28
N THR A 70 -10.73 6.95 4.51
CA THR A 70 -10.13 6.13 3.46
C THR A 70 -10.81 4.76 3.35
N TYR A 71 -12.03 4.65 3.87
CA TYR A 71 -12.82 3.44 3.78
C TYR A 71 -13.35 3.23 2.36
N LEU A 72 -13.12 2.04 1.81
CA LEU A 72 -13.61 1.62 0.50
C LEU A 72 -14.81 0.71 0.71
N SER A 73 -16.00 1.32 0.69
CA SER A 73 -17.25 0.63 1.05
C SER A 73 -17.59 -0.57 0.16
N LYS A 74 -17.28 -0.49 -1.13
CA LYS A 74 -17.53 -1.59 -2.06
C LYS A 74 -16.63 -2.81 -1.82
N LEU A 75 -15.49 -2.60 -1.19
CA LEU A 75 -14.50 -3.64 -0.93
C LEU A 75 -14.45 -4.06 0.53
N ASN A 76 -15.10 -3.31 1.42
CA ASN A 76 -15.09 -3.53 2.86
C ASN A 76 -13.69 -3.52 3.47
N ILE A 77 -12.84 -2.61 3.01
CA ILE A 77 -11.49 -2.45 3.53
C ILE A 77 -11.14 -0.97 3.71
N MET A 78 -10.10 -0.72 4.50
CA MET A 78 -9.48 0.60 4.58
C MET A 78 -8.32 0.68 3.58
N LEU A 79 -8.08 1.88 3.03
CA LEU A 79 -6.90 2.18 2.24
C LEU A 79 -6.05 3.18 3.03
N LEU A 80 -5.22 2.65 3.93
CA LEU A 80 -4.35 3.46 4.78
C LEU A 80 -3.11 3.88 4.00
N HIS A 81 -2.92 5.19 3.84
CA HIS A 81 -1.79 5.71 3.07
C HIS A 81 -1.30 7.05 3.60
N CYS A 82 -0.01 7.29 3.49
CA CYS A 82 0.59 8.57 3.86
C CYS A 82 2.00 8.73 3.28
N ARG A 83 2.54 9.94 3.43
CA ARG A 83 3.93 10.26 3.09
C ARG A 83 4.74 10.28 4.37
N ILE A 84 5.93 9.68 4.32
CA ILE A 84 6.81 9.50 5.49
C ILE A 84 8.18 10.08 5.20
N SER A 85 8.72 10.84 6.16
CA SER A 85 10.05 11.43 6.04
C SER A 85 11.17 10.45 6.42
N SER A 86 10.88 9.50 7.29
CA SER A 86 11.88 8.55 7.82
C SER A 86 12.14 7.35 6.93
N ILE A 87 11.49 7.26 5.77
CA ILE A 87 11.75 6.22 4.77
C ILE A 87 12.21 6.86 3.47
N ASN A 88 12.97 6.12 2.69
CA ASN A 88 13.45 6.57 1.37
C ASN A 88 13.00 5.66 0.24
N ASN A 89 12.02 4.80 0.52
CA ASN A 89 11.45 3.89 -0.45
C ASN A 89 9.93 3.87 -0.34
N ILE A 90 9.30 3.12 -1.23
CA ILE A 90 7.86 2.91 -1.27
C ILE A 90 7.55 1.56 -0.61
N ARG A 91 6.46 1.48 0.15
CA ARG A 91 6.07 0.26 0.86
C ARG A 91 4.60 -0.06 0.67
N PHE A 92 4.30 -1.34 0.57
CA PHE A 92 2.96 -1.85 0.37
C PHE A 92 2.73 -3.08 1.25
N GLY A 93 1.54 -3.16 1.83
CA GLY A 93 1.14 -4.35 2.58
C GLY A 93 -0.36 -4.45 2.78
N TYR A 94 -0.77 -5.56 3.35
CA TYR A 94 -2.17 -5.83 3.64
C TYR A 94 -2.32 -6.47 5.02
N ILE A 95 -3.29 -6.00 5.78
CA ILE A 95 -3.67 -6.57 7.07
C ILE A 95 -5.01 -7.26 6.92
N ARG A 96 -5.08 -8.53 7.30
CA ARG A 96 -6.31 -9.32 7.34
C ARG A 96 -6.84 -9.37 8.74
N LEU A 97 -8.14 -9.12 8.90
CA LEU A 97 -8.81 -9.28 10.19
C LEU A 97 -9.60 -10.58 10.16
N LYS A 98 -9.33 -11.49 11.08
CA LYS A 98 -10.13 -12.71 11.25
C LYS A 98 -11.56 -12.36 11.61
N LYS A 99 -11.73 -11.35 12.47
CA LYS A 99 -13.03 -10.85 12.87
C LYS A 99 -13.25 -9.50 12.22
N ILE A 100 -14.35 -9.35 11.48
CA ILE A 100 -14.71 -8.09 10.83
C ILE A 100 -14.83 -7.00 11.90
N LEU A 101 -14.17 -5.86 11.66
CA LEU A 101 -14.32 -4.68 12.49
C LEU A 101 -15.57 -3.94 12.06
N ARG A 102 -16.45 -3.68 13.01
CA ARG A 102 -17.66 -2.86 12.80
C ARG A 102 -17.46 -1.55 13.54
N GLU A 103 -17.38 -0.46 12.81
CA GLU A 103 -17.28 0.87 13.39
C GLU A 103 -18.23 1.80 12.66
N GLU A 104 -19.20 2.36 13.38
CA GLU A 104 -20.27 3.13 12.80
C GLU A 104 -21.02 2.30 11.73
N ASP A 105 -21.10 2.79 10.50
CA ASP A 105 -21.72 2.11 9.37
C ASP A 105 -20.73 1.34 8.51
N LYS A 106 -19.49 1.19 8.98
CA LYS A 106 -18.43 0.53 8.22
C LYS A 106 -18.22 -0.92 8.64
N LEU A 107 -18.05 -1.79 7.65
CA LEU A 107 -17.65 -3.17 7.83
C LEU A 107 -16.26 -3.31 7.25
N ILE A 108 -15.27 -3.60 8.09
CA ILE A 108 -13.87 -3.61 7.69
C ILE A 108 -13.29 -5.02 7.84
N GLU A 109 -12.94 -5.64 6.73
CA GLU A 109 -12.35 -6.98 6.68
C GLU A 109 -10.82 -6.94 6.71
N GLY A 110 -10.24 -5.79 6.41
CA GLY A 110 -8.81 -5.61 6.38
C GLY A 110 -8.41 -4.21 5.93
N ALA A 111 -7.12 -4.01 5.75
CA ALA A 111 -6.58 -2.73 5.31
C ALA A 111 -5.39 -2.91 4.38
N ILE A 112 -5.38 -2.14 3.32
CA ILE A 112 -4.19 -1.90 2.52
C ILE A 112 -3.38 -0.83 3.24
N VAL A 113 -2.07 -0.98 3.25
CA VAL A 113 -1.15 0.02 3.81
C VAL A 113 -0.16 0.42 2.72
N GLU A 114 -0.14 1.71 2.38
CA GLU A 114 0.74 2.29 1.37
C GLU A 114 1.52 3.44 1.98
N LEU A 115 2.83 3.29 2.05
CA LEU A 115 3.72 4.34 2.54
C LEU A 115 4.64 4.80 1.42
N VAL A 116 4.71 6.11 1.21
CA VAL A 116 5.60 6.70 0.22
C VAL A 116 6.57 7.67 0.88
N ALA A 117 7.80 7.71 0.37
CA ALA A 117 8.80 8.65 0.87
C ALA A 117 8.52 10.06 0.36
N GLU A 118 8.71 11.06 1.20
CA GLU A 118 8.40 12.45 0.86
C GLU A 118 9.15 12.99 -0.36
N GLY A 119 10.36 12.54 -0.62
CA GLY A 119 11.20 13.03 -1.70
C GLY A 119 10.94 12.44 -3.09
N PHE A 120 10.02 11.47 -3.25
CA PHE A 120 9.83 10.69 -4.49
C PHE A 120 8.42 10.83 -5.07
N LYS A 121 7.93 12.06 -5.20
CA LYS A 121 6.52 12.35 -5.48
C LYS A 121 5.96 11.70 -6.74
N ASN A 122 6.65 11.79 -7.88
CA ASN A 122 6.07 11.36 -9.16
C ASN A 122 6.09 9.83 -9.34
N VAL A 123 7.23 9.19 -9.13
CA VAL A 123 7.37 7.76 -9.35
C VAL A 123 6.55 6.95 -8.35
N HIS A 124 6.53 7.35 -7.08
CA HIS A 124 5.73 6.66 -6.06
C HIS A 124 4.24 6.82 -6.30
N THR A 125 3.80 8.02 -6.67
CA THR A 125 2.39 8.29 -7.00
C THR A 125 1.93 7.46 -8.19
N GLU A 126 2.76 7.36 -9.22
CA GLU A 126 2.45 6.57 -10.41
C GLU A 126 2.29 5.08 -10.09
N ILE A 127 3.20 4.53 -9.30
CA ILE A 127 3.13 3.12 -8.86
C ILE A 127 1.87 2.88 -8.03
N MET A 128 1.58 3.72 -7.05
CA MET A 128 0.41 3.56 -6.20
C MET A 128 -0.89 3.75 -6.97
N SER A 129 -0.95 4.67 -7.91
CA SER A 129 -2.12 4.84 -8.78
C SER A 129 -2.41 3.57 -9.58
N GLU A 130 -1.39 2.92 -10.12
CA GLU A 130 -1.55 1.69 -10.87
C GLU A 130 -2.10 0.56 -10.01
N ILE A 131 -1.59 0.42 -8.79
CA ILE A 131 -2.08 -0.57 -7.84
C ILE A 131 -3.54 -0.27 -7.47
N ASN A 132 -3.86 0.97 -7.17
CA ASN A 132 -5.19 1.37 -6.72
C ASN A 132 -6.24 1.25 -7.83
N GLU A 133 -5.89 1.56 -9.08
CA GLU A 133 -6.76 1.32 -10.21
C GLU A 133 -7.08 -0.18 -10.37
N SER A 134 -6.07 -1.03 -10.19
CA SER A 134 -6.26 -2.48 -10.26
C SER A 134 -7.19 -3.01 -9.17
N LEU A 135 -7.21 -2.39 -8.01
CA LEU A 135 -8.16 -2.74 -6.94
C LEU A 135 -9.61 -2.49 -7.35
N ILE A 136 -9.84 -1.38 -8.03
CA ILE A 136 -11.19 -0.97 -8.45
C ILE A 136 -11.66 -1.80 -9.65
N GLU A 137 -10.77 -2.04 -10.61
CA GLU A 137 -11.11 -2.67 -11.88
C GLU A 137 -11.11 -4.20 -11.85
N LYS A 138 -10.35 -4.82 -10.94
CA LYS A 138 -10.12 -6.27 -10.93
C LYS A 138 -10.52 -6.91 -9.60
N GLU A 139 -11.66 -7.58 -9.58
CA GLU A 139 -12.14 -8.34 -8.41
C GLU A 139 -11.13 -9.40 -7.95
N GLU A 140 -10.34 -9.94 -8.86
CA GLU A 140 -9.32 -10.93 -8.56
C GLU A 140 -8.28 -10.40 -7.57
N PHE A 141 -7.85 -9.16 -7.73
CA PHE A 141 -6.80 -8.58 -6.88
C PHE A 141 -7.25 -8.50 -5.42
N ILE A 142 -8.45 -7.97 -5.17
CA ILE A 142 -8.95 -7.90 -3.79
C ILE A 142 -9.15 -9.29 -3.18
N ARG A 143 -9.56 -10.26 -3.96
CA ARG A 143 -9.69 -11.65 -3.49
C ARG A 143 -8.34 -12.22 -3.09
N ILE A 144 -7.29 -11.98 -3.88
CA ILE A 144 -5.93 -12.42 -3.56
C ILE A 144 -5.44 -11.77 -2.27
N LEU A 145 -5.65 -10.46 -2.11
CA LEU A 145 -5.29 -9.76 -0.88
C LEU A 145 -5.99 -10.34 0.35
N LYS A 146 -7.27 -10.65 0.23
CA LYS A 146 -8.07 -11.15 1.36
C LYS A 146 -7.81 -12.62 1.70
N GLN A 147 -7.48 -13.48 0.72
CA GLN A 147 -7.59 -14.93 0.88
C GLN A 147 -6.34 -15.72 0.54
N LYS A 148 -5.41 -15.17 -0.24
CA LYS A 148 -4.27 -15.94 -0.75
C LYS A 148 -3.00 -15.70 0.05
N SER A 149 -1.95 -16.47 -0.23
CA SER A 149 -0.66 -16.34 0.46
C SER A 149 0.02 -15.02 0.16
N GLU A 150 0.95 -14.64 1.02
CA GLU A 150 1.81 -13.47 0.78
C GLU A 150 2.53 -13.59 -0.57
N SER A 151 3.01 -14.80 -0.90
CA SER A 151 3.66 -15.05 -2.19
C SER A 151 2.73 -14.76 -3.37
N ASP A 152 1.45 -15.17 -3.27
CA ASP A 152 0.46 -14.88 -4.30
C ASP A 152 0.17 -13.38 -4.42
N VAL A 153 0.17 -12.66 -3.30
CA VAL A 153 0.04 -11.19 -3.31
C VAL A 153 1.22 -10.55 -4.02
N ILE A 154 2.44 -10.98 -3.70
CA ILE A 154 3.65 -10.48 -4.37
C ILE A 154 3.58 -10.71 -5.87
N ASP A 155 3.22 -11.93 -6.30
CA ASP A 155 3.12 -12.27 -7.71
C ASP A 155 2.09 -11.40 -8.43
N LYS A 156 0.96 -11.14 -7.79
CA LYS A 156 -0.08 -10.29 -8.39
C LYS A 156 0.34 -8.83 -8.51
N VAL A 157 0.96 -8.28 -7.48
CA VAL A 157 1.47 -6.91 -7.52
C VAL A 157 2.57 -6.79 -8.57
N GLU A 158 3.46 -7.77 -8.66
CA GLU A 158 4.49 -7.83 -9.70
C GLU A 158 3.87 -7.81 -11.09
N GLU A 159 2.85 -8.64 -11.35
CA GLU A 159 2.13 -8.66 -12.63
C GLU A 159 1.59 -7.28 -12.99
N ILE A 160 0.93 -6.60 -12.04
CA ILE A 160 0.38 -5.26 -12.24
C ILE A 160 1.48 -4.26 -12.60
N LEU A 161 2.58 -4.28 -11.87
CA LEU A 161 3.65 -3.29 -12.04
C LEU A 161 4.55 -3.58 -13.25
N VAL A 162 4.68 -4.84 -13.65
CA VAL A 162 5.36 -5.20 -14.89
C VAL A 162 4.59 -4.66 -16.10
N GLU A 163 3.27 -4.70 -16.07
CA GLU A 163 2.46 -4.10 -17.14
C GLU A 163 2.65 -2.58 -17.20
N LEU A 164 2.72 -1.91 -16.04
CA LEU A 164 3.06 -0.49 -16.00
C LEU A 164 4.43 -0.23 -16.63
N TYR A 165 5.44 -1.00 -16.24
CA TYR A 165 6.80 -0.86 -16.74
C TYR A 165 6.86 -1.04 -18.27
N LYS A 166 6.18 -2.05 -18.80
CA LYS A 166 6.12 -2.32 -20.23
C LYS A 166 5.51 -1.16 -21.03
N ARG A 167 4.52 -0.48 -20.47
CA ARG A 167 3.90 0.67 -21.15
C ARG A 167 4.84 1.88 -21.22
N LYS A 168 5.89 1.91 -20.42
CA LYS A 168 6.88 3.01 -20.40
C LYS A 168 8.05 2.77 -21.36
N ILE A 169 8.25 1.54 -21.76
CA ILE A 169 9.27 1.18 -22.73
C ILE A 169 8.65 1.34 -24.14
#